data_4e1a771e43c1e69dcbaa1368cf958ab7
#
_entry.id   4e1a771e43c1e69dcbaa1368cf958ab7
#
_cell.length_a   1.000
_cell.length_b   1.000
_cell.length_c   1.000
_cell.angle_alpha   90.00
_cell.angle_beta   90.00
_cell.angle_gamma   90.00
#
_symmetry.space_group_name_H-M   'P 1'
#
loop_
_entity.id
_entity.type
_entity.pdbx_description
1 polymer ?
#
loop_
_entity_poly.entity_id
_entity_poly.type
_entity_poly.pdbx_seq_one_letter_code
_entity_poly.pdbx_strand_id
1 'polypeptide(L)'
;MDEPSILATVEQYLEGKMMTSERVMQRMFPGKKIPDLRVKWSDGGIFYCEVKSPQLVLEQKTNLYKHDTTISKLRQFLHTATQQFNSVNPNHLIPNVLVWTSEHFQLNWHNFVASRQGAITVEDRSIRDLTKHGAVVRTAKDWEKVDIHIWLQLNDSGVYQQTFFCNHNIDDVARRLFDLLRLGRDGRAAGDWYEIDLS
;
A
#
# COMPACT_ATOMS: atom_id res chain seq x y z
N MET A 1 12.03 -8.61 9.37
CA MET A 1 11.79 -9.72 8.39
C MET A 1 12.50 -9.43 7.09
N ASP A 2 12.94 -10.48 6.36
CA ASP A 2 13.42 -10.33 4.99
C ASP A 2 12.26 -10.29 3.97
N GLU A 3 12.53 -9.89 2.73
CA GLU A 3 11.50 -9.73 1.70
C GLU A 3 10.70 -11.02 1.41
N PRO A 4 11.29 -12.23 1.31
CA PRO A 4 10.54 -13.47 1.14
C PRO A 4 9.59 -13.77 2.31
N SER A 5 9.99 -13.52 3.54
CA SER A 5 9.15 -13.72 4.73
C SER A 5 7.97 -12.74 4.78
N ILE A 6 8.20 -11.47 4.40
CA ILE A 6 7.16 -10.46 4.31
C ILE A 6 6.12 -10.86 3.28
N LEU A 7 6.57 -11.29 2.11
CA LEU A 7 5.65 -11.68 1.05
C LEU A 7 4.84 -12.93 1.42
N ALA A 8 5.46 -13.92 2.10
CA ALA A 8 4.75 -15.07 2.65
C ALA A 8 3.68 -14.66 3.69
N THR A 9 3.98 -13.67 4.54
CA THR A 9 3.01 -13.13 5.51
C THR A 9 1.82 -12.48 4.79
N VAL A 10 2.05 -11.75 3.71
CA VAL A 10 0.98 -11.15 2.90
C VAL A 10 0.16 -12.23 2.19
N GLU A 11 0.79 -13.27 1.62
CA GLU A 11 0.10 -14.41 1.01
C GLU A 11 -0.82 -15.10 2.05
N GLN A 12 -0.31 -15.39 3.24
CA GLN A 12 -1.09 -15.96 4.34
C GLN A 12 -2.25 -15.03 4.79
N TYR A 13 -2.02 -13.72 4.83
CA TYR A 13 -3.06 -12.75 5.12
C TYR A 13 -4.18 -12.80 4.08
N LEU A 14 -3.85 -12.86 2.79
CA LEU A 14 -4.84 -12.97 1.69
C LEU A 14 -5.59 -14.31 1.73
N GLU A 15 -4.91 -15.42 2.02
CA GLU A 15 -5.55 -16.72 2.24
C GLU A 15 -6.54 -16.65 3.42
N GLY A 16 -6.18 -15.93 4.47
CA GLY A 16 -7.07 -15.61 5.59
C GLY A 16 -8.34 -14.89 5.18
N LYS A 17 -8.34 -14.19 4.06
CA LYS A 17 -9.50 -13.53 3.42
C LYS A 17 -10.19 -14.39 2.36
N MET A 18 -9.88 -15.70 2.30
CA MET A 18 -10.39 -16.65 1.28
C MET A 18 -10.00 -16.25 -0.16
N MET A 19 -8.83 -15.68 -0.32
CA MET A 19 -8.25 -15.31 -1.60
C MET A 19 -7.11 -16.25 -1.95
N THR A 20 -6.91 -16.52 -3.24
CA THR A 20 -5.81 -17.36 -3.73
C THR A 20 -4.82 -16.47 -4.49
N SER A 21 -3.57 -16.47 -4.06
CA SER A 21 -2.50 -15.71 -4.69
C SER A 21 -1.58 -16.60 -5.52
N GLU A 22 -1.07 -16.06 -6.61
CA GLU A 22 -0.01 -16.64 -7.43
C GLU A 22 1.04 -15.57 -7.75
N ARG A 23 2.32 -15.95 -7.75
CA ARG A 23 3.41 -15.05 -8.13
C ARG A 23 3.31 -14.68 -9.61
N VAL A 24 3.40 -13.39 -9.92
CA VAL A 24 3.49 -12.96 -11.31
C VAL A 24 4.85 -13.36 -11.87
N MET A 25 4.86 -14.12 -12.96
CA MET A 25 6.09 -14.67 -13.49
C MET A 25 6.77 -13.70 -14.48
N GLN A 26 8.03 -13.36 -14.23
CA GLN A 26 8.83 -12.47 -15.08
C GLN A 26 8.85 -12.91 -16.56
N ARG A 27 8.79 -14.22 -16.82
CA ARG A 27 8.77 -14.78 -18.19
C ARG A 27 7.56 -14.35 -19.03
N MET A 28 6.44 -13.99 -18.36
CA MET A 28 5.22 -13.50 -19.03
C MET A 28 5.36 -12.03 -19.48
N PHE A 29 6.31 -11.29 -18.88
CA PHE A 29 6.51 -9.86 -19.10
C PHE A 29 8.01 -9.55 -19.23
N PRO A 30 8.70 -10.05 -20.28
CA PRO A 30 10.14 -9.93 -20.37
C PRO A 30 10.58 -8.47 -20.43
N GLY A 31 11.59 -8.12 -19.60
CA GLY A 31 12.15 -6.78 -19.51
C GLY A 31 11.29 -5.73 -18.79
N LYS A 32 10.11 -6.11 -18.27
CA LYS A 32 9.23 -5.22 -17.53
C LYS A 32 9.39 -5.40 -16.03
N LYS A 33 9.16 -4.33 -15.26
CA LYS A 33 8.92 -4.44 -13.83
C LYS A 33 7.49 -4.93 -13.61
N ILE A 34 7.29 -5.94 -12.81
CA ILE A 34 5.99 -6.58 -12.58
C ILE A 34 5.59 -6.51 -11.12
N PRO A 35 4.29 -6.52 -10.79
CA PRO A 35 3.82 -6.67 -9.41
C PRO A 35 4.13 -8.06 -8.87
N ASP A 36 4.12 -8.20 -7.55
CA ASP A 36 4.48 -9.44 -6.86
C ASP A 36 3.47 -10.56 -7.09
N LEU A 37 2.18 -10.25 -6.97
CA LEU A 37 1.11 -11.24 -6.95
C LEU A 37 -0.01 -10.89 -7.93
N ARG A 38 -0.61 -11.95 -8.47
CA ARG A 38 -1.94 -11.95 -9.07
C ARG A 38 -2.86 -12.73 -8.14
N VAL A 39 -3.93 -12.11 -7.69
CA VAL A 39 -4.80 -12.64 -6.65
C VAL A 39 -6.20 -12.86 -7.21
N LYS A 40 -6.82 -13.99 -6.85
CA LYS A 40 -8.22 -14.31 -7.16
C LYS A 40 -9.03 -14.31 -5.87
N TRP A 41 -10.24 -13.77 -5.89
CA TRP A 41 -11.18 -13.87 -4.78
C TRP A 41 -12.36 -14.79 -5.15
N SER A 42 -13.19 -15.11 -4.14
CA SER A 42 -14.25 -16.14 -4.23
C SER A 42 -15.22 -15.99 -5.39
N ASP A 43 -15.50 -14.75 -5.82
CA ASP A 43 -16.43 -14.45 -6.91
C ASP A 43 -15.80 -14.62 -8.31
N GLY A 44 -14.58 -15.12 -8.38
CA GLY A 44 -13.82 -15.28 -9.64
C GLY A 44 -13.16 -14.02 -10.17
N GLY A 45 -13.29 -12.88 -9.47
CA GLY A 45 -12.56 -11.67 -9.80
C GLY A 45 -11.07 -11.79 -9.53
N ILE A 46 -10.28 -10.93 -10.16
CA ILE A 46 -8.83 -10.88 -10.00
C ILE A 46 -8.36 -9.46 -9.75
N PHE A 47 -7.22 -9.33 -9.05
CA PHE A 47 -6.50 -8.07 -8.91
C PHE A 47 -4.99 -8.31 -8.94
N TYR A 48 -4.23 -7.26 -9.24
CA TYR A 48 -2.79 -7.26 -9.06
C TYR A 48 -2.43 -6.69 -7.70
N CYS A 49 -1.47 -7.32 -7.03
CA CYS A 49 -1.00 -6.91 -5.73
C CYS A 49 0.51 -6.70 -5.76
N GLU A 50 0.93 -5.55 -5.30
CA GLU A 50 2.33 -5.23 -5.03
C GLU A 50 2.53 -5.06 -3.54
N VAL A 51 3.65 -5.55 -3.02
CA VAL A 51 4.01 -5.46 -1.60
C VAL A 51 5.20 -4.53 -1.44
N LYS A 52 5.09 -3.58 -0.52
CA LYS A 52 6.17 -2.67 -0.17
C LYS A 52 6.41 -2.69 1.34
N SER A 53 7.66 -2.90 1.71
CA SER A 53 8.11 -2.88 3.10
C SER A 53 9.13 -1.75 3.33
N PRO A 54 8.65 -0.52 3.51
CA PRO A 54 9.54 0.59 3.78
C PRO A 54 10.23 0.41 5.13
N GLN A 55 11.53 0.66 5.17
CA GLN A 55 12.31 0.63 6.39
C GLN A 55 12.35 2.01 7.03
N LEU A 56 12.31 2.03 8.36
CA LEU A 56 12.48 3.25 9.13
C LEU A 56 13.86 3.87 8.87
N VAL A 57 13.91 5.16 8.60
CA VAL A 57 15.16 5.89 8.42
C VAL A 57 15.50 6.65 9.69
N LEU A 58 16.54 6.20 10.36
CA LEU A 58 17.08 6.86 11.55
C LEU A 58 18.27 7.74 11.18
N GLU A 59 18.47 8.80 11.93
CA GLU A 59 19.69 9.59 11.85
C GLU A 59 20.84 8.86 12.55
N GLN A 60 21.94 8.63 11.84
CA GLN A 60 23.08 7.84 12.33
C GLN A 60 23.69 8.35 13.65
N LYS A 61 23.66 9.66 13.88
CA LYS A 61 24.27 10.27 15.08
C LYS A 61 23.35 10.32 16.30
N THR A 62 22.04 10.44 16.09
CA THR A 62 21.08 10.71 17.16
C THR A 62 20.05 9.60 17.34
N ASN A 63 20.02 8.61 16.45
CA ASN A 63 18.94 7.60 16.34
C ASN A 63 17.54 8.20 16.23
N LEU A 64 17.43 9.49 15.86
CA LEU A 64 16.15 10.15 15.68
C LEU A 64 15.55 9.80 14.31
N TYR A 65 14.24 9.73 14.28
CA TYR A 65 13.47 9.45 13.08
C TYR A 65 13.56 10.60 12.06
N LYS A 66 13.90 10.27 10.81
CA LYS A 66 13.97 11.22 9.69
C LYS A 66 12.67 11.22 8.89
N HIS A 67 11.72 12.05 9.28
CA HIS A 67 10.42 12.18 8.63
C HIS A 67 10.51 12.44 7.12
N ASP A 68 11.24 13.48 6.72
CA ASP A 68 11.32 13.89 5.32
C ASP A 68 11.89 12.80 4.41
N THR A 69 12.91 12.08 4.90
CA THR A 69 13.51 10.97 4.15
C THR A 69 12.55 9.79 4.03
N THR A 70 11.82 9.47 5.09
CA THR A 70 10.83 8.38 5.09
C THR A 70 9.68 8.68 4.15
N ILE A 71 9.13 9.89 4.20
CA ILE A 71 8.06 10.33 3.29
C ILE A 71 8.53 10.30 1.83
N SER A 72 9.76 10.75 1.56
CA SER A 72 10.34 10.66 0.22
C SER A 72 10.48 9.23 -0.27
N LYS A 73 10.86 8.29 0.61
CA LYS A 73 10.92 6.86 0.29
C LYS A 73 9.53 6.27 0.03
N LEU A 74 8.52 6.60 0.84
CA LEU A 74 7.15 6.15 0.61
C LEU A 74 6.64 6.58 -0.77
N ARG A 75 6.90 7.83 -1.17
CA ARG A 75 6.57 8.32 -2.52
C ARG A 75 7.32 7.57 -3.62
N GLN A 76 8.59 7.26 -3.41
CA GLN A 76 9.38 6.48 -4.36
C GLN A 76 8.85 5.06 -4.51
N PHE A 77 8.46 4.39 -3.41
CA PHE A 77 7.85 3.07 -3.44
C PHE A 77 6.52 3.08 -4.18
N LEU A 78 5.66 4.08 -3.90
CA LEU A 78 4.40 4.25 -4.62
C LEU A 78 4.65 4.40 -6.13
N HIS A 79 5.57 5.29 -6.52
CA HIS A 79 5.92 5.49 -7.93
C HIS A 79 6.43 4.21 -8.59
N THR A 80 7.25 3.41 -7.90
CA THR A 80 7.73 2.13 -8.41
C THR A 80 6.59 1.14 -8.57
N ALA A 81 5.68 1.04 -7.59
CA ALA A 81 4.51 0.17 -7.65
C ALA A 81 3.60 0.52 -8.83
N THR A 82 3.34 1.81 -9.08
CA THR A 82 2.53 2.24 -10.23
C THR A 82 3.19 1.90 -11.57
N GLN A 83 4.51 1.96 -11.68
CA GLN A 83 5.22 1.49 -12.87
C GLN A 83 5.05 -0.03 -13.07
N GLN A 84 5.08 -0.81 -11.98
CA GLN A 84 4.87 -2.26 -12.02
C GLN A 84 3.44 -2.58 -12.46
N PHE A 85 2.42 -1.95 -11.90
CA PHE A 85 1.04 -2.10 -12.35
C PHE A 85 0.85 -1.71 -13.82
N ASN A 86 1.32 -0.54 -14.23
CA ASN A 86 1.20 -0.09 -15.63
C ASN A 86 1.86 -1.05 -16.62
N SER A 87 2.85 -1.82 -16.22
CA SER A 87 3.53 -2.77 -17.09
C SER A 87 2.69 -3.98 -17.47
N VAL A 88 1.76 -4.39 -16.59
CA VAL A 88 0.90 -5.57 -16.74
C VAL A 88 -0.57 -5.22 -16.95
N ASN A 89 -0.98 -4.04 -16.51
CA ASN A 89 -2.35 -3.53 -16.51
C ASN A 89 -2.42 -2.07 -17.05
N PRO A 90 -1.90 -1.81 -18.26
CA PRO A 90 -1.75 -0.44 -18.77
C PRO A 90 -3.08 0.31 -18.96
N ASN A 91 -4.16 -0.43 -19.17
CA ASN A 91 -5.51 0.13 -19.36
C ASN A 91 -6.33 0.14 -18.05
N HIS A 92 -5.73 -0.25 -16.95
CA HIS A 92 -6.37 -0.29 -15.62
C HIS A 92 -7.70 -1.05 -15.62
N LEU A 93 -7.74 -2.22 -16.29
CA LEU A 93 -8.95 -3.06 -16.40
C LEU A 93 -9.17 -3.99 -15.21
N ILE A 94 -8.19 -4.12 -14.35
CA ILE A 94 -8.16 -4.99 -13.19
C ILE A 94 -7.74 -4.12 -12.00
N PRO A 95 -8.37 -4.27 -10.82
CA PRO A 95 -7.97 -3.50 -9.65
C PRO A 95 -6.49 -3.69 -9.30
N ASN A 96 -5.83 -2.61 -8.91
CA ASN A 96 -4.47 -2.56 -8.41
C ASN A 96 -4.49 -2.36 -6.89
N VAL A 97 -3.92 -3.30 -6.15
CA VAL A 97 -3.84 -3.26 -4.68
C VAL A 97 -2.39 -3.12 -4.24
N LEU A 98 -2.09 -2.11 -3.45
CA LEU A 98 -0.77 -1.90 -2.89
C LEU A 98 -0.78 -2.18 -1.40
N VAL A 99 -0.06 -3.23 -1.00
CA VAL A 99 0.09 -3.63 0.39
C VAL A 99 1.39 -3.04 0.95
N TRP A 100 1.26 -2.27 2.01
CA TRP A 100 2.35 -1.73 2.79
C TRP A 100 2.54 -2.55 4.05
N THR A 101 3.77 -2.89 4.38
CA THR A 101 4.08 -3.62 5.61
C THR A 101 5.11 -2.88 6.43
N SER A 102 4.96 -2.85 7.74
CA SER A 102 5.96 -2.28 8.65
C SER A 102 6.02 -3.04 9.97
N GLU A 103 7.23 -3.29 10.46
CA GLU A 103 7.51 -3.85 11.79
C GLU A 103 7.71 -2.75 12.84
N HIS A 104 7.84 -1.49 12.43
CA HIS A 104 8.10 -0.36 13.31
C HIS A 104 6.83 0.44 13.58
N PHE A 105 6.46 0.58 14.86
CA PHE A 105 5.28 1.38 15.26
C PHE A 105 5.36 2.86 14.85
N GLN A 106 6.58 3.44 14.74
CA GLN A 106 6.79 4.81 14.28
C GLN A 106 6.60 4.97 12.77
N LEU A 107 6.68 3.88 12.01
CA LEU A 107 6.41 3.85 10.58
C LEU A 107 5.05 3.20 10.36
N ASN A 108 4.03 4.02 10.32
CA ASN A 108 2.63 3.61 10.28
C ASN A 108 1.86 4.33 9.17
N TRP A 109 0.59 4.07 9.06
CA TRP A 109 -0.28 4.62 8.04
C TRP A 109 -0.39 6.17 8.07
N HIS A 110 -0.17 6.84 9.20
CA HIS A 110 -0.13 8.31 9.26
C HIS A 110 1.01 8.88 8.40
N ASN A 111 2.20 8.22 8.41
CA ASN A 111 3.30 8.62 7.55
C ASN A 111 2.94 8.46 6.06
N PHE A 112 2.18 7.42 5.74
CA PHE A 112 1.71 7.17 4.40
C PHE A 112 0.72 8.26 3.93
N VAL A 113 -0.27 8.61 4.74
CA VAL A 113 -1.20 9.71 4.46
C VAL A 113 -0.46 11.04 4.35
N ALA A 114 0.48 11.33 5.26
CA ALA A 114 1.33 12.52 5.18
C ALA A 114 2.17 12.56 3.89
N SER A 115 2.58 11.40 3.35
CA SER A 115 3.30 11.33 2.07
C SER A 115 2.47 11.83 0.89
N ARG A 116 1.15 11.67 0.94
CA ARG A 116 0.20 12.18 -0.05
C ARG A 116 -0.09 13.66 0.17
N GLN A 117 -0.51 14.03 1.36
CA GLN A 117 -0.95 15.39 1.68
C GLN A 117 0.20 16.40 1.64
N GLY A 118 1.44 15.93 1.82
CA GLY A 118 2.62 16.77 1.83
C GLY A 118 2.74 17.66 3.07
N ALA A 119 1.93 17.40 4.08
CA ALA A 119 1.96 18.14 5.34
C ALA A 119 1.84 17.16 6.52
N ILE A 120 2.51 17.47 7.61
CA ILE A 120 2.36 16.77 8.88
C ILE A 120 2.02 17.79 9.97
N THR A 121 1.16 17.39 10.90
CA THR A 121 0.96 18.14 12.13
C THR A 121 2.05 17.71 13.12
N VAL A 122 2.81 18.65 13.62
CA VAL A 122 3.81 18.43 14.66
C VAL A 122 3.16 18.65 16.03
N GLU A 123 3.73 18.11 17.10
CA GLU A 123 3.17 18.16 18.46
C GLU A 123 2.80 19.57 18.96
N ASP A 124 3.45 20.63 18.47
CA ASP A 124 3.16 22.03 18.77
C ASP A 124 2.00 22.63 17.93
N ARG A 125 1.25 21.78 17.19
CA ARG A 125 0.21 22.15 16.23
C ARG A 125 0.68 22.97 15.03
N SER A 126 1.98 23.12 14.80
CA SER A 126 2.48 23.69 13.59
C SER A 126 2.29 22.72 12.41
N ILE A 127 1.79 23.21 11.29
CA ILE A 127 1.73 22.44 10.05
C ILE A 127 3.08 22.62 9.37
N ARG A 128 3.84 21.53 9.30
CA ARG A 128 5.09 21.53 8.54
C ARG A 128 4.78 21.13 7.10
N ASP A 129 4.95 22.07 6.18
CA ASP A 129 4.87 21.78 4.75
C ASP A 129 6.10 20.97 4.32
N LEU A 130 5.88 19.74 3.91
CA LEU A 130 6.90 18.81 3.41
C LEU A 130 7.02 18.86 1.88
N THR A 131 6.27 19.77 1.24
CA THR A 131 6.09 19.76 -0.19
C THR A 131 7.00 20.73 -0.92
N LYS A 132 7.90 20.19 -1.72
CA LYS A 132 8.23 20.86 -2.99
C LYS A 132 7.08 20.52 -3.96
N HIS A 133 6.34 21.52 -4.42
CA HIS A 133 5.12 21.40 -5.24
C HIS A 133 5.14 20.27 -6.29
N GLY A 134 6.23 20.06 -7.02
CA GLY A 134 6.32 19.02 -8.05
C GLY A 134 6.25 17.57 -7.54
N ALA A 135 6.63 17.33 -6.29
CA ALA A 135 6.56 15.97 -5.70
C ALA A 135 5.14 15.60 -5.31
N VAL A 136 4.32 16.56 -4.86
CA VAL A 136 2.90 16.34 -4.49
C VAL A 136 2.08 15.97 -5.71
N VAL A 137 2.20 16.76 -6.79
CA VAL A 137 1.47 16.52 -8.04
C VAL A 137 1.78 15.13 -8.62
N ARG A 138 3.05 14.73 -8.59
CA ARG A 138 3.45 13.38 -9.04
C ARG A 138 2.83 12.30 -8.16
N THR A 139 2.90 12.47 -6.84
CA THR A 139 2.35 11.52 -5.88
C THR A 139 0.84 11.38 -6.04
N ALA A 140 0.10 12.46 -6.28
CA ALA A 140 -1.34 12.41 -6.55
C ALA A 140 -1.65 11.53 -7.77
N LYS A 141 -0.94 11.73 -8.90
CA LYS A 141 -1.09 10.89 -10.10
C LYS A 141 -0.76 9.42 -9.87
N ASP A 142 0.23 9.13 -9.01
CA ASP A 142 0.56 7.76 -8.65
C ASP A 142 -0.55 7.14 -7.79
N TRP A 143 -1.16 7.91 -6.88
CA TRP A 143 -2.30 7.45 -6.08
C TRP A 143 -3.50 7.04 -6.95
N GLU A 144 -3.81 7.79 -8.00
CA GLU A 144 -4.90 7.49 -8.94
C GLU A 144 -4.75 6.13 -9.65
N LYS A 145 -3.53 5.57 -9.68
CA LYS A 145 -3.23 4.28 -10.32
C LYS A 145 -3.37 3.08 -9.40
N VAL A 146 -3.65 3.31 -8.13
CA VAL A 146 -3.83 2.28 -7.12
C VAL A 146 -5.24 2.41 -6.52
N ASP A 147 -6.07 1.41 -6.69
CA ASP A 147 -7.46 1.46 -6.24
C ASP A 147 -7.57 1.31 -4.73
N ILE A 148 -6.77 0.40 -4.17
CA ILE A 148 -6.82 0.07 -2.75
C ILE A 148 -5.40 0.03 -2.19
N HIS A 149 -5.20 0.73 -1.07
CA HIS A 149 -4.01 0.60 -0.26
C HIS A 149 -4.34 -0.13 1.03
N ILE A 150 -3.51 -1.08 1.42
CA ILE A 150 -3.62 -1.81 2.69
C ILE A 150 -2.35 -1.56 3.47
N TRP A 151 -2.46 -1.02 4.67
CA TRP A 151 -1.33 -0.92 5.60
C TRP A 151 -1.43 -2.04 6.62
N LEU A 152 -0.42 -2.91 6.67
CA LEU A 152 -0.29 -4.00 7.63
C LEU A 152 0.86 -3.70 8.58
N GLN A 153 0.53 -3.57 9.86
CA GLN A 153 1.54 -3.48 10.90
C GLN A 153 1.86 -4.88 11.39
N LEU A 154 3.14 -5.24 11.37
CA LEU A 154 3.62 -6.59 11.67
C LEU A 154 4.34 -6.66 13.01
N ASN A 155 4.28 -7.83 13.64
CA ASN A 155 5.15 -8.23 14.75
C ASN A 155 5.58 -9.70 14.54
N ASP A 156 6.28 -10.28 15.49
CA ASP A 156 6.75 -11.68 15.42
C ASP A 156 5.62 -12.71 15.26
N SER A 157 4.40 -12.34 15.63
CA SER A 157 3.19 -13.19 15.50
C SER A 157 2.42 -12.98 14.20
N GLY A 158 2.84 -12.06 13.33
CA GLY A 158 2.20 -11.72 12.06
C GLY A 158 1.53 -10.34 12.05
N VAL A 159 0.41 -10.21 11.35
CA VAL A 159 -0.35 -8.95 11.24
C VAL A 159 -1.13 -8.70 12.52
N TYR A 160 -0.83 -7.61 13.25
CA TYR A 160 -1.58 -7.23 14.45
C TYR A 160 -2.47 -6.00 14.27
N GLN A 161 -2.22 -5.18 13.25
CA GLN A 161 -3.07 -4.05 12.90
C GLN A 161 -3.14 -3.92 11.38
N GLN A 162 -4.31 -3.56 10.87
CA GLN A 162 -4.54 -3.32 9.45
C GLN A 162 -5.36 -2.04 9.27
N THR A 163 -5.03 -1.28 8.24
CA THR A 163 -5.76 -0.06 7.86
C THR A 163 -5.92 -0.04 6.35
N PHE A 164 -7.12 0.25 5.89
CA PHE A 164 -7.49 0.22 4.49
C PHE A 164 -7.76 1.63 3.98
N PHE A 165 -7.32 1.89 2.76
CA PHE A 165 -7.64 3.12 2.05
C PHE A 165 -8.11 2.78 0.65
N CYS A 166 -9.17 3.43 0.19
CA CYS A 166 -9.56 3.35 -1.21
C CYS A 166 -9.70 4.76 -1.78
N ASN A 167 -9.50 4.88 -3.08
CA ASN A 167 -9.81 6.11 -3.79
C ASN A 167 -11.33 6.30 -3.87
N HIS A 168 -11.80 7.53 -3.77
CA HIS A 168 -13.23 7.85 -3.82
C HIS A 168 -13.88 7.41 -5.14
N ASN A 169 -13.17 7.54 -6.25
CA ASN A 169 -13.66 7.28 -7.62
C ASN A 169 -13.28 5.89 -8.14
N ILE A 170 -13.21 4.85 -7.28
CA ILE A 170 -13.00 3.49 -7.75
C ILE A 170 -14.25 2.92 -8.42
N ASP A 171 -14.06 2.04 -9.39
CA ASP A 171 -15.17 1.35 -10.06
C ASP A 171 -15.86 0.33 -9.14
N ASP A 172 -16.99 -0.22 -9.59
CA ASP A 172 -17.80 -1.17 -8.82
C ASP A 172 -17.02 -2.46 -8.48
N VAL A 173 -16.09 -2.89 -9.34
CA VAL A 173 -15.28 -4.10 -9.11
C VAL A 173 -14.29 -3.86 -7.98
N ALA A 174 -13.58 -2.73 -8.02
CA ALA A 174 -12.66 -2.34 -6.96
C ALA A 174 -13.39 -2.04 -5.65
N ARG A 175 -14.60 -1.46 -5.70
CA ARG A 175 -15.45 -1.23 -4.52
C ARG A 175 -15.85 -2.56 -3.86
N ARG A 176 -16.31 -3.54 -4.61
CA ARG A 176 -16.62 -4.88 -4.09
C ARG A 176 -15.39 -5.55 -3.48
N LEU A 177 -14.23 -5.45 -4.14
CA LEU A 177 -12.98 -5.96 -3.61
C LEU A 177 -12.61 -5.28 -2.27
N PHE A 178 -12.76 -3.96 -2.19
CA PHE A 178 -12.51 -3.20 -0.96
C PHE A 178 -13.41 -3.67 0.18
N ASP A 179 -14.69 -3.89 -0.08
CA ASP A 179 -15.64 -4.39 0.90
C ASP A 179 -15.28 -5.80 1.38
N LEU A 180 -14.82 -6.68 0.50
CA LEU A 180 -14.35 -8.02 0.86
C LEU A 180 -13.06 -7.98 1.70
N LEU A 181 -12.10 -7.13 1.32
CA LEU A 181 -10.82 -7.01 2.02
C LEU A 181 -10.98 -6.50 3.46
N ARG A 182 -11.86 -5.51 3.67
CA ARG A 182 -12.08 -4.91 5.00
C ARG A 182 -12.88 -5.80 5.95
N LEU A 183 -13.59 -6.82 5.47
CA LEU A 183 -14.33 -7.75 6.32
C LEU A 183 -13.43 -8.88 6.83
N GLY A 184 -13.60 -9.24 8.09
CA GLY A 184 -13.08 -10.48 8.66
C GLY A 184 -13.89 -11.69 8.23
N ARG A 185 -13.42 -12.89 8.56
CA ARG A 185 -14.15 -14.16 8.30
C ARG A 185 -15.53 -14.20 8.96
N ASP A 186 -15.71 -13.47 10.04
CA ASP A 186 -16.97 -13.34 10.78
C ASP A 186 -17.92 -12.26 10.22
N GLY A 187 -17.56 -11.64 9.09
CA GLY A 187 -18.30 -10.56 8.45
C GLY A 187 -18.19 -9.21 9.16
N ARG A 188 -17.34 -9.08 10.17
CA ARG A 188 -17.10 -7.81 10.87
C ARG A 188 -15.96 -7.04 10.21
N ALA A 189 -15.97 -5.72 10.38
CA ALA A 189 -14.86 -4.88 9.92
C ALA A 189 -13.55 -5.29 10.62
N ALA A 190 -12.54 -5.58 9.84
CA ALA A 190 -11.28 -6.16 10.30
C ALA A 190 -10.17 -5.08 10.43
N GLY A 191 -10.52 -3.87 10.82
CA GLY A 191 -9.58 -2.76 11.00
C GLY A 191 -10.18 -1.42 10.61
N ASP A 192 -9.38 -0.36 10.72
CA ASP A 192 -9.78 0.99 10.31
C ASP A 192 -9.79 1.11 8.79
N TRP A 193 -10.69 1.93 8.25
CA TRP A 193 -10.77 2.17 6.82
C TRP A 193 -11.10 3.63 6.50
N TYR A 194 -10.62 4.12 5.37
CA TYR A 194 -10.78 5.51 4.93
C TYR A 194 -10.99 5.57 3.43
N GLU A 195 -11.91 6.43 2.99
CA GLU A 195 -12.00 6.86 1.61
C GLU A 195 -11.17 8.13 1.42
N ILE A 196 -10.42 8.17 0.33
CA ILE A 196 -9.56 9.31 0.03
C ILE A 196 -10.12 10.00 -1.21
N ASP A 197 -10.54 11.25 -1.01
CA ASP A 197 -10.85 12.15 -2.11
C ASP A 197 -9.54 12.59 -2.78
N LEU A 198 -9.47 12.37 -4.09
CA LEU A 198 -8.32 12.75 -4.92
C LEU A 198 -8.55 14.05 -5.69
N SER A 199 -9.76 14.65 -5.57
CA SER A 199 -10.11 15.93 -6.22
C SER A 199 -9.31 17.12 -5.69
#